data_0db767adc18e8a42d0fb04865457bc5c
#
_entry.id   0db767adc18e8a42d0fb04865457bc5c
#
_cell.length_a   1.000
_cell.length_b   1.000
_cell.length_c   1.000
_cell.angle_alpha   90.00
_cell.angle_beta   90.00
_cell.angle_gamma   90.00
#
_symmetry.space_group_name_H-M   'P 1'
#
loop_
_entity.id
_entity.type
_entity.pdbx_description
1 polymer ?
#
loop_
_entity_poly.entity_id
_entity_poly.type
_entity_poly.pdbx_seq_one_letter_code
_entity_poly.pdbx_strand_id
1 'polypeptide(L)'
;MKRKYDFPLLLIAVFFGLNSCNSSVKTENEATAVPSIKEHAVSYSADSVNMNGFVAYDESSEAKRPVVLVVHEWWGLNDYAKKRARQLAELGYLAFAIDMYGNGITADNPEQAGKLAEPFYQDPTMAKKRFDAALEKIKTFPQADTNQIAAIGYCFGGAQVLNMAKLGEKLKAVVSFHGNIVGVPVNKDLLKGNILVCHGAEDKFVSAKEVALFKKQMDSINAAYVFKSYPGATHAFTNPDATKTGEKFSIPIAYNAAADTASWNDMKAFFGIVFK
;
A
#
# COMPACT_ATOMS: atom_id res chain seq x y z
N MET A 1 -10.85 6.60 73.20
CA MET A 1 -12.27 6.19 73.22
C MET A 1 -12.63 5.48 71.96
N LYS A 2 -12.74 4.14 72.01
CA LYS A 2 -13.09 3.28 70.82
C LYS A 2 -14.58 2.97 70.92
N ARG A 3 -15.38 3.37 69.94
CA ARG A 3 -16.81 2.99 69.88
C ARG A 3 -16.86 1.78 68.87
N LYS A 4 -17.33 0.65 69.44
CA LYS A 4 -17.75 -0.55 68.69
C LYS A 4 -19.21 -0.30 68.24
N TYR A 5 -19.51 -0.65 67.00
CA TYR A 5 -20.88 -0.77 66.50
C TYR A 5 -21.11 -2.23 66.12
N ASP A 6 -22.01 -2.89 66.86
CA ASP A 6 -22.54 -4.21 66.57
C ASP A 6 -23.66 -4.07 65.52
N PHE A 7 -23.60 -4.89 64.47
CA PHE A 7 -24.67 -5.01 63.48
C PHE A 7 -25.31 -6.38 63.62
N PRO A 8 -26.66 -6.49 63.69
CA PRO A 8 -27.31 -7.77 63.78
C PRO A 8 -27.41 -8.47 62.45
N LEU A 9 -27.21 -9.80 62.47
CA LEU A 9 -27.31 -10.74 61.36
C LEU A 9 -28.78 -10.93 60.98
N LEU A 10 -29.19 -10.46 59.81
CA LEU A 10 -30.51 -10.73 59.22
C LEU A 10 -30.41 -11.88 58.23
N LEU A 11 -30.92 -13.05 58.60
CA LEU A 11 -31.04 -14.22 57.70
C LEU A 11 -32.19 -13.97 56.72
N ILE A 12 -31.86 -13.75 55.45
CA ILE A 12 -32.81 -13.76 54.33
C ILE A 12 -32.69 -15.08 53.61
N ALA A 13 -33.72 -15.93 53.71
CA ALA A 13 -33.88 -17.14 52.93
C ALA A 13 -34.24 -16.76 51.50
N VAL A 14 -33.32 -16.99 50.54
CA VAL A 14 -33.58 -16.82 49.11
C VAL A 14 -34.02 -18.15 48.52
N PHE A 15 -35.27 -18.23 48.07
CA PHE A 15 -35.79 -19.30 47.27
C PHE A 15 -35.13 -19.29 45.87
N PHE A 16 -34.34 -20.30 45.54
CA PHE A 16 -33.85 -20.53 44.21
C PHE A 16 -34.96 -21.12 43.33
N GLY A 17 -35.57 -20.27 42.51
CA GLY A 17 -36.39 -20.73 41.36
C GLY A 17 -35.45 -21.09 40.21
N LEU A 18 -35.36 -22.35 39.89
CA LEU A 18 -34.67 -22.88 38.68
C LEU A 18 -35.48 -22.53 37.44
N ASN A 19 -35.23 -21.36 36.81
CA ASN A 19 -35.64 -21.12 35.44
C ASN A 19 -34.46 -21.48 34.52
N SER A 20 -34.49 -22.68 33.99
CA SER A 20 -33.59 -23.13 32.93
C SER A 20 -33.98 -22.46 31.62
N CYS A 21 -33.45 -21.27 31.34
CA CYS A 21 -33.46 -20.72 29.99
C CYS A 21 -32.25 -21.31 29.24
N ASN A 22 -32.55 -22.31 28.43
CA ASN A 22 -31.61 -22.89 27.47
C ASN A 22 -31.39 -21.90 26.32
N SER A 23 -30.59 -20.87 26.52
CA SER A 23 -30.09 -20.01 25.43
C SER A 23 -28.92 -20.74 24.75
N SER A 24 -29.25 -21.45 23.67
CA SER A 24 -28.26 -21.94 22.72
C SER A 24 -27.51 -20.74 22.17
N VAL A 25 -26.33 -20.47 22.73
CA VAL A 25 -25.34 -19.61 22.10
C VAL A 25 -24.93 -20.30 20.80
N LYS A 26 -25.49 -19.85 19.68
CA LYS A 26 -24.94 -20.12 18.36
C LYS A 26 -23.60 -19.43 18.30
N THR A 27 -22.52 -20.13 18.62
CA THR A 27 -21.21 -19.81 18.12
C THR A 27 -21.24 -20.03 16.61
N GLU A 28 -21.59 -18.99 15.87
CA GLU A 28 -21.27 -18.94 14.44
C GLU A 28 -19.74 -18.90 14.36
N ASN A 29 -19.16 -20.09 14.19
CA ASN A 29 -17.82 -20.20 13.63
C ASN A 29 -17.95 -19.68 12.20
N GLU A 30 -17.75 -18.36 11.99
CA GLU A 30 -17.39 -17.85 10.67
C GLU A 30 -16.03 -18.48 10.32
N ALA A 31 -16.07 -19.67 9.74
CA ALA A 31 -14.94 -20.18 8.99
C ALA A 31 -14.67 -19.13 7.93
N THR A 32 -13.61 -18.36 8.08
CA THR A 32 -13.16 -17.39 7.07
C THR A 32 -12.96 -18.19 5.79
N ALA A 33 -13.89 -18.01 4.83
CA ALA A 33 -13.81 -18.69 3.55
C ALA A 33 -12.46 -18.36 2.92
N VAL A 34 -11.78 -19.37 2.38
CA VAL A 34 -10.53 -19.16 1.65
C VAL A 34 -10.84 -18.24 0.47
N PRO A 35 -10.14 -17.11 0.32
CA PRO A 35 -10.40 -16.16 -0.77
C PRO A 35 -10.30 -16.85 -2.14
N SER A 36 -11.26 -16.62 -3.02
CA SER A 36 -11.21 -17.05 -4.43
C SER A 36 -10.70 -15.89 -5.26
N ILE A 37 -9.39 -15.88 -5.53
CA ILE A 37 -8.76 -14.75 -6.23
C ILE A 37 -9.01 -14.85 -7.72
N LYS A 38 -9.76 -13.88 -8.24
CA LYS A 38 -9.92 -13.63 -9.67
C LYS A 38 -8.88 -12.62 -10.15
N GLU A 39 -8.27 -12.92 -11.28
CA GLU A 39 -7.27 -12.05 -11.88
C GLU A 39 -7.43 -11.99 -13.40
N HIS A 40 -7.15 -10.83 -13.99
CA HIS A 40 -7.14 -10.67 -15.45
C HIS A 40 -6.43 -9.40 -15.88
N ALA A 41 -6.01 -9.39 -17.16
CA ALA A 41 -5.47 -8.20 -17.79
C ALA A 41 -6.60 -7.18 -18.05
N VAL A 42 -6.28 -5.90 -17.91
CA VAL A 42 -7.21 -4.79 -18.13
C VAL A 42 -6.59 -3.75 -19.04
N SER A 43 -7.22 -3.48 -20.17
CA SER A 43 -6.79 -2.44 -21.10
C SER A 43 -7.49 -1.12 -20.79
N TYR A 44 -6.73 -0.04 -20.85
CA TYR A 44 -7.18 1.35 -20.76
C TYR A 44 -6.25 2.23 -21.57
N SER A 45 -6.50 3.51 -21.71
CA SER A 45 -5.67 4.41 -22.53
C SER A 45 -5.47 5.77 -21.87
N ALA A 46 -4.32 6.38 -22.13
CA ALA A 46 -4.01 7.77 -21.82
C ALA A 46 -3.20 8.38 -22.98
N ASP A 47 -3.58 9.59 -23.42
CA ASP A 47 -2.88 10.32 -24.51
C ASP A 47 -2.59 9.45 -25.74
N SER A 48 -3.58 8.65 -26.19
CA SER A 48 -3.46 7.72 -27.34
C SER A 48 -2.49 6.55 -27.13
N VAL A 49 -1.98 6.33 -25.92
CA VAL A 49 -1.17 5.16 -25.57
C VAL A 49 -2.03 4.12 -24.86
N ASN A 50 -1.98 2.88 -25.33
CA ASN A 50 -2.65 1.77 -24.68
C ASN A 50 -1.86 1.33 -23.44
N MET A 51 -2.58 1.07 -22.36
CA MET A 51 -2.05 0.56 -21.10
C MET A 51 -2.56 -0.86 -20.87
N ASN A 52 -1.66 -1.74 -20.45
CA ASN A 52 -1.96 -3.14 -20.17
C ASN A 52 -1.79 -3.42 -18.66
N GLY A 53 -2.79 -3.02 -17.88
CA GLY A 53 -2.80 -3.26 -16.44
C GLY A 53 -3.24 -4.66 -16.05
N PHE A 54 -3.17 -4.96 -14.76
CA PHE A 54 -3.53 -6.26 -14.19
C PHE A 54 -4.35 -6.04 -12.91
N VAL A 55 -5.55 -6.59 -12.88
CA VAL A 55 -6.47 -6.54 -11.74
C VAL A 55 -6.48 -7.88 -11.01
N ALA A 56 -6.55 -7.82 -9.67
CA ALA A 56 -6.79 -8.97 -8.81
C ALA A 56 -7.75 -8.59 -7.67
N TYR A 57 -8.71 -9.46 -7.38
CA TYR A 57 -9.66 -9.31 -6.27
C TYR A 57 -10.26 -10.65 -5.87
N ASP A 58 -10.77 -10.74 -4.66
CA ASP A 58 -11.49 -11.91 -4.21
C ASP A 58 -12.93 -11.89 -4.75
N GLU A 59 -13.32 -12.90 -5.56
CA GLU A 59 -14.64 -13.01 -6.16
C GLU A 59 -15.68 -13.76 -5.27
N SER A 60 -15.27 -14.20 -4.09
CA SER A 60 -16.18 -14.92 -3.19
C SER A 60 -17.34 -14.04 -2.67
N SER A 61 -17.28 -12.73 -2.87
CA SER A 61 -18.28 -11.75 -2.45
C SER A 61 -18.41 -10.60 -3.44
N GLU A 62 -19.64 -10.16 -3.69
CA GLU A 62 -19.98 -8.97 -4.49
C GLU A 62 -19.82 -7.63 -3.71
N ALA A 63 -19.38 -7.68 -2.46
CA ALA A 63 -19.20 -6.49 -1.65
C ALA A 63 -18.17 -5.54 -2.26
N LYS A 64 -18.41 -4.24 -2.14
CA LYS A 64 -17.43 -3.23 -2.52
C LYS A 64 -16.18 -3.33 -1.63
N ARG A 65 -15.02 -3.14 -2.23
CA ARG A 65 -13.71 -3.27 -1.61
C ARG A 65 -12.92 -1.97 -1.73
N PRO A 66 -12.13 -1.61 -0.73
CA PRO A 66 -11.16 -0.55 -0.91
C PRO A 66 -10.24 -0.87 -2.08
N VAL A 67 -9.93 0.15 -2.88
CA VAL A 67 -9.09 0.02 -4.08
C VAL A 67 -7.64 0.33 -3.72
N VAL A 68 -6.71 -0.50 -4.20
CA VAL A 68 -5.27 -0.23 -4.09
C VAL A 68 -4.62 -0.32 -5.47
N LEU A 69 -4.15 0.83 -5.98
CA LEU A 69 -3.31 0.86 -7.17
C LEU A 69 -1.88 0.45 -6.80
N VAL A 70 -1.25 -0.37 -7.65
CA VAL A 70 0.13 -0.84 -7.48
C VAL A 70 0.97 -0.30 -8.62
N VAL A 71 1.94 0.55 -8.32
CA VAL A 71 2.88 1.08 -9.31
C VAL A 71 4.18 0.28 -9.28
N HIS A 72 4.56 -0.24 -10.45
CA HIS A 72 5.70 -1.14 -10.63
C HIS A 72 7.06 -0.47 -10.39
N GLU A 73 8.11 -1.27 -10.25
CA GLU A 73 9.49 -0.81 -10.29
C GLU A 73 9.86 -0.27 -11.68
N TRP A 74 11.06 0.25 -11.87
CA TRP A 74 11.53 0.79 -13.16
C TRP A 74 11.61 -0.26 -14.29
N TRP A 75 11.43 -1.54 -13.96
CA TRP A 75 11.41 -2.64 -14.96
C TRP A 75 10.11 -2.71 -15.77
N GLY A 76 9.08 -1.95 -15.44
CA GLY A 76 7.74 -2.07 -16.03
C GLY A 76 6.83 -3.04 -15.27
N LEU A 77 5.60 -3.22 -15.74
CA LEU A 77 4.60 -4.08 -15.12
C LEU A 77 4.93 -5.57 -15.35
N ASN A 78 5.78 -6.11 -14.51
CA ASN A 78 6.24 -7.50 -14.51
C ASN A 78 5.51 -8.37 -13.48
N ASP A 79 5.90 -9.63 -13.36
CA ASP A 79 5.28 -10.60 -12.46
C ASP A 79 5.44 -10.25 -10.97
N TYR A 80 6.49 -9.50 -10.58
CA TYR A 80 6.65 -9.01 -9.22
C TYR A 80 5.51 -8.07 -8.82
N ALA A 81 5.21 -7.05 -9.64
CA ALA A 81 4.12 -6.11 -9.35
C ALA A 81 2.75 -6.81 -9.38
N LYS A 82 2.53 -7.74 -10.30
CA LYS A 82 1.31 -8.58 -10.34
C LYS A 82 1.17 -9.46 -9.10
N LYS A 83 2.28 -10.04 -8.60
CA LYS A 83 2.29 -10.81 -7.35
C LYS A 83 1.86 -9.93 -6.16
N ARG A 84 2.33 -8.68 -6.07
CA ARG A 84 1.92 -7.76 -5.02
C ARG A 84 0.43 -7.41 -5.11
N ALA A 85 -0.12 -7.28 -6.31
CA ALA A 85 -1.57 -7.11 -6.50
C ALA A 85 -2.37 -8.34 -6.00
N ARG A 86 -1.92 -9.57 -6.29
CA ARG A 86 -2.54 -10.79 -5.75
C ARG A 86 -2.53 -10.81 -4.22
N GLN A 87 -1.39 -10.50 -3.61
CA GLN A 87 -1.26 -10.44 -2.16
C GLN A 87 -2.21 -9.41 -1.52
N LEU A 88 -2.47 -8.28 -2.18
CA LEU A 88 -3.47 -7.31 -1.74
C LEU A 88 -4.89 -7.85 -1.90
N ALA A 89 -5.18 -8.57 -2.98
CA ALA A 89 -6.47 -9.22 -3.18
C ALA A 89 -6.77 -10.27 -2.10
N GLU A 90 -5.78 -11.05 -1.69
CA GLU A 90 -5.85 -11.99 -0.55
C GLU A 90 -6.16 -11.28 0.78
N LEU A 91 -5.81 -10.00 0.91
CA LEU A 91 -6.15 -9.14 2.06
C LEU A 91 -7.54 -8.49 1.93
N GLY A 92 -8.28 -8.76 0.85
CA GLY A 92 -9.64 -8.25 0.63
C GLY A 92 -9.71 -6.93 -0.14
N TYR A 93 -8.61 -6.45 -0.74
CA TYR A 93 -8.63 -5.27 -1.59
C TYR A 93 -8.98 -5.60 -3.04
N LEU A 94 -9.52 -4.61 -3.77
CA LEU A 94 -9.51 -4.61 -5.23
C LEU A 94 -8.17 -3.99 -5.66
N ALA A 95 -7.22 -4.83 -6.08
CA ALA A 95 -5.87 -4.42 -6.42
C ALA A 95 -5.70 -4.23 -7.93
N PHE A 96 -5.10 -3.12 -8.34
CA PHE A 96 -4.84 -2.81 -9.75
C PHE A 96 -3.37 -2.46 -9.98
N ALA A 97 -2.59 -3.40 -10.48
CA ALA A 97 -1.23 -3.14 -10.94
C ALA A 97 -1.29 -2.42 -12.30
N ILE A 98 -0.79 -1.18 -12.31
CA ILE A 98 -0.94 -0.27 -13.44
C ILE A 98 0.29 -0.29 -14.34
N ASP A 99 0.07 -0.15 -15.65
CA ASP A 99 1.12 0.01 -16.65
C ASP A 99 1.43 1.50 -16.82
N MET A 100 2.51 1.98 -16.23
CA MET A 100 2.90 3.39 -16.35
C MET A 100 3.56 3.70 -17.70
N TYR A 101 4.25 2.73 -18.29
CA TYR A 101 4.98 2.95 -19.54
C TYR A 101 4.11 2.87 -20.79
N GLY A 102 3.07 2.05 -20.74
CA GLY A 102 2.18 1.77 -21.84
C GLY A 102 2.63 0.60 -22.71
N ASN A 103 1.68 0.07 -23.46
CA ASN A 103 1.86 -1.07 -24.39
C ASN A 103 2.44 -2.35 -23.73
N GLY A 104 2.41 -2.45 -22.40
CA GLY A 104 3.01 -3.55 -21.67
C GLY A 104 4.54 -3.62 -21.77
N ILE A 105 5.20 -2.48 -22.02
CA ILE A 105 6.66 -2.43 -22.19
C ILE A 105 7.35 -2.73 -20.86
N THR A 106 8.35 -3.62 -20.92
CA THR A 106 9.26 -3.95 -19.82
C THR A 106 10.70 -3.75 -20.23
N ALA A 107 11.60 -3.57 -19.27
CA ALA A 107 13.02 -3.44 -19.49
C ALA A 107 13.78 -4.70 -19.07
N ASP A 108 14.78 -5.09 -19.85
CA ASP A 108 15.63 -6.27 -19.61
C ASP A 108 16.98 -5.92 -18.96
N ASN A 109 17.31 -4.63 -18.90
CA ASN A 109 18.57 -4.12 -18.34
C ASN A 109 18.41 -2.69 -17.77
N PRO A 110 19.34 -2.23 -16.94
CA PRO A 110 19.26 -0.91 -16.29
C PRO A 110 19.23 0.28 -17.26
N GLU A 111 19.90 0.19 -18.39
CA GLU A 111 19.92 1.27 -19.40
C GLU A 111 18.52 1.50 -19.99
N GLN A 112 17.87 0.40 -20.39
CA GLN A 112 16.49 0.46 -20.90
C GLN A 112 15.53 0.93 -19.80
N ALA A 113 15.65 0.39 -18.58
CA ALA A 113 14.83 0.78 -17.45
C ALA A 113 14.95 2.28 -17.12
N GLY A 114 16.18 2.81 -17.16
CA GLY A 114 16.45 4.24 -16.99
C GLY A 114 15.77 5.08 -18.07
N LYS A 115 15.92 4.71 -19.34
CA LYS A 115 15.28 5.41 -20.48
C LYS A 115 13.74 5.42 -20.38
N LEU A 116 13.14 4.33 -19.89
CA LEU A 116 11.68 4.26 -19.70
C LEU A 116 11.21 5.10 -18.52
N ALA A 117 11.96 5.14 -17.42
CA ALA A 117 11.59 5.84 -16.20
C ALA A 117 11.85 7.35 -16.26
N GLU A 118 12.91 7.77 -16.95
CA GLU A 118 13.38 9.17 -16.97
C GLU A 118 12.29 10.19 -17.34
N PRO A 119 11.46 9.99 -18.39
CA PRO A 119 10.41 10.94 -18.76
C PRO A 119 9.42 11.22 -17.62
N PHE A 120 9.13 10.20 -16.80
CA PHE A 120 8.19 10.32 -15.67
C PHE A 120 8.77 11.08 -14.47
N TYR A 121 10.09 11.10 -14.32
CA TYR A 121 10.77 11.96 -13.34
C TYR A 121 10.86 13.40 -13.82
N GLN A 122 11.05 13.61 -15.13
CA GLN A 122 11.15 14.94 -15.74
C GLN A 122 9.79 15.63 -15.90
N ASP A 123 8.74 14.87 -16.20
CA ASP A 123 7.36 15.39 -16.36
C ASP A 123 6.37 14.68 -15.42
N PRO A 124 6.21 15.18 -14.19
CA PRO A 124 5.21 14.66 -13.26
C PRO A 124 3.77 14.79 -13.78
N THR A 125 3.50 15.71 -14.73
CA THR A 125 2.17 15.87 -15.32
C THR A 125 1.82 14.70 -16.24
N MET A 126 2.80 14.23 -17.02
CA MET A 126 2.66 13.02 -17.81
C MET A 126 2.43 11.79 -16.91
N ALA A 127 3.22 11.66 -15.85
CA ALA A 127 3.04 10.59 -14.85
C ALA A 127 1.62 10.61 -14.27
N LYS A 128 1.13 11.81 -13.92
CA LYS A 128 -0.22 11.99 -13.40
C LYS A 128 -1.29 11.55 -14.40
N LYS A 129 -1.21 11.93 -15.66
CA LYS A 129 -2.18 11.50 -16.69
C LYS A 129 -2.26 9.98 -16.84
N ARG A 130 -1.11 9.26 -16.76
CA ARG A 130 -1.08 7.79 -16.79
C ARG A 130 -1.76 7.19 -15.56
N PHE A 131 -1.47 7.76 -14.40
CA PHE A 131 -2.08 7.35 -13.14
C PHE A 131 -3.59 7.61 -13.12
N ASP A 132 -4.02 8.80 -13.55
CA ASP A 132 -5.44 9.20 -13.61
C ASP A 132 -6.24 8.26 -14.51
N ALA A 133 -5.70 7.90 -15.68
CA ALA A 133 -6.35 6.95 -16.58
C ALA A 133 -6.57 5.58 -15.92
N ALA A 134 -5.59 5.09 -15.17
CA ALA A 134 -5.74 3.86 -14.38
C ALA A 134 -6.78 4.03 -13.27
N LEU A 135 -6.76 5.17 -12.57
CA LEU A 135 -7.71 5.49 -11.52
C LEU A 135 -9.16 5.53 -12.04
N GLU A 136 -9.39 6.19 -13.17
CA GLU A 136 -10.72 6.21 -13.80
C GLU A 136 -11.14 4.81 -14.28
N LYS A 137 -10.20 4.02 -14.81
CA LYS A 137 -10.48 2.64 -15.23
C LYS A 137 -10.93 1.77 -14.07
N ILE A 138 -10.21 1.78 -12.92
CA ILE A 138 -10.57 0.90 -11.80
C ILE A 138 -11.90 1.31 -11.14
N LYS A 139 -12.26 2.58 -11.17
CA LYS A 139 -13.57 3.07 -10.68
C LYS A 139 -14.76 2.49 -11.45
N THR A 140 -14.56 1.97 -12.66
CA THR A 140 -15.64 1.31 -13.44
C THR A 140 -15.95 -0.10 -12.97
N PHE A 141 -15.16 -0.66 -12.06
CA PHE A 141 -15.37 -2.01 -11.54
C PHE A 141 -16.52 -1.99 -10.50
N PRO A 142 -17.50 -2.90 -10.59
CA PRO A 142 -18.61 -2.95 -9.63
C PRO A 142 -18.16 -3.12 -8.18
N GLN A 143 -17.06 -3.85 -7.97
CA GLN A 143 -16.48 -4.12 -6.66
C GLN A 143 -15.69 -2.93 -6.08
N ALA A 144 -15.46 -1.85 -6.84
CA ALA A 144 -14.70 -0.70 -6.38
C ALA A 144 -15.47 0.14 -5.35
N ASP A 145 -14.90 0.33 -4.16
CA ASP A 145 -15.29 1.43 -3.29
C ASP A 145 -14.50 2.68 -3.68
N THR A 146 -15.12 3.53 -4.47
CA THR A 146 -14.50 4.75 -5.01
C THR A 146 -14.21 5.82 -3.95
N ASN A 147 -14.69 5.65 -2.71
CA ASN A 147 -14.39 6.52 -1.59
C ASN A 147 -13.17 6.03 -0.78
N GLN A 148 -12.73 4.80 -1.01
CA GLN A 148 -11.66 4.14 -0.28
C GLN A 148 -10.55 3.73 -1.25
N ILE A 149 -9.76 4.71 -1.73
CA ILE A 149 -8.70 4.47 -2.71
C ILE A 149 -7.35 4.82 -2.11
N ALA A 150 -6.40 3.90 -2.24
CA ALA A 150 -4.99 4.10 -1.93
C ALA A 150 -4.10 3.69 -3.10
N ALA A 151 -2.83 4.03 -3.02
CA ALA A 151 -1.82 3.57 -3.95
C ALA A 151 -0.56 3.10 -3.21
N ILE A 152 0.05 2.04 -3.70
CA ILE A 152 1.38 1.62 -3.28
C ILE A 152 2.31 1.61 -4.48
N GLY A 153 3.60 1.78 -4.25
CA GLY A 153 4.58 1.71 -5.33
C GLY A 153 5.95 1.26 -4.83
N TYR A 154 6.69 0.68 -5.74
CA TYR A 154 8.01 0.08 -5.50
C TYR A 154 9.06 0.80 -6.33
N CYS A 155 10.20 1.20 -5.74
CA CYS A 155 11.29 1.90 -6.45
C CYS A 155 10.76 3.13 -7.24
N PHE A 156 10.82 3.12 -8.56
CA PHE A 156 10.19 4.09 -9.45
C PHE A 156 8.72 4.35 -9.04
N GLY A 157 7.94 3.29 -8.86
CA GLY A 157 6.54 3.40 -8.44
C GLY A 157 6.37 4.05 -7.08
N GLY A 158 7.28 3.80 -6.14
CA GLY A 158 7.28 4.47 -4.83
C GLY A 158 7.43 5.98 -4.94
N ALA A 159 8.29 6.45 -5.85
CA ALA A 159 8.42 7.86 -6.17
C ALA A 159 7.16 8.42 -6.82
N GLN A 160 6.57 7.67 -7.77
CA GLN A 160 5.37 8.12 -8.49
C GLN A 160 4.16 8.28 -7.56
N VAL A 161 3.88 7.32 -6.66
CA VAL A 161 2.74 7.46 -5.73
C VAL A 161 2.92 8.62 -4.76
N LEU A 162 4.16 8.92 -4.32
CA LEU A 162 4.45 10.12 -3.53
C LEU A 162 4.19 11.40 -4.34
N ASN A 163 4.59 11.43 -5.62
CA ASN A 163 4.31 12.56 -6.50
C ASN A 163 2.81 12.74 -6.72
N MET A 164 2.03 11.66 -6.91
CA MET A 164 0.56 11.75 -7.05
C MET A 164 -0.08 12.37 -5.81
N ALA A 165 0.33 11.95 -4.61
CA ALA A 165 -0.16 12.56 -3.37
C ALA A 165 0.18 14.06 -3.29
N LYS A 166 1.42 14.44 -3.64
CA LYS A 166 1.89 15.85 -3.65
C LYS A 166 1.19 16.69 -4.72
N LEU A 167 0.76 16.08 -5.84
CA LEU A 167 -0.02 16.72 -6.91
C LEU A 167 -1.52 16.80 -6.62
N GLY A 168 -1.97 16.31 -5.46
CA GLY A 168 -3.34 16.46 -4.99
C GLY A 168 -4.31 15.36 -5.43
N GLU A 169 -3.79 14.18 -5.81
CA GLU A 169 -4.66 13.04 -6.06
C GLU A 169 -5.46 12.69 -4.81
N LYS A 170 -6.75 12.41 -5.01
CA LYS A 170 -7.69 12.10 -3.94
C LYS A 170 -7.51 10.66 -3.45
N LEU A 171 -6.37 10.40 -2.84
CA LEU A 171 -6.02 9.12 -2.24
C LEU A 171 -6.15 9.20 -0.72
N LYS A 172 -6.77 8.18 -0.11
CA LYS A 172 -6.80 8.04 1.36
C LYS A 172 -5.40 7.84 1.92
N ALA A 173 -4.59 7.07 1.21
CA ALA A 173 -3.22 6.79 1.58
C ALA A 173 -2.32 6.49 0.38
N VAL A 174 -1.02 6.71 0.57
CA VAL A 174 0.03 6.20 -0.31
C VAL A 174 1.10 5.49 0.50
N VAL A 175 1.66 4.40 -0.05
CA VAL A 175 2.79 3.69 0.54
C VAL A 175 3.92 3.61 -0.48
N SER A 176 5.06 4.18 -0.14
CA SER A 176 6.28 4.11 -0.95
C SER A 176 7.23 3.08 -0.37
N PHE A 177 7.51 2.02 -1.11
CA PHE A 177 8.55 1.04 -0.78
C PHE A 177 9.82 1.38 -1.55
N HIS A 178 10.90 1.65 -0.82
CA HIS A 178 12.23 1.99 -1.37
C HIS A 178 12.20 2.94 -2.58
N GLY A 179 11.22 3.86 -2.61
CA GLY A 179 11.12 4.87 -3.67
C GLY A 179 12.04 6.06 -3.42
N ASN A 180 12.36 6.79 -4.50
CA ASN A 180 12.95 8.12 -4.35
C ASN A 180 11.91 9.04 -3.71
N ILE A 181 12.30 9.75 -2.68
CA ILE A 181 11.42 10.59 -1.85
C ILE A 181 11.49 12.08 -2.20
N VAL A 182 12.48 12.47 -3.01
CA VAL A 182 12.54 13.80 -3.64
C VAL A 182 11.58 13.83 -4.83
N GLY A 183 11.33 14.92 -5.44
CA GLY A 183 10.44 15.02 -6.62
C GLY A 183 9.58 16.27 -6.51
N VAL A 184 8.28 16.14 -6.76
CA VAL A 184 7.33 17.26 -6.69
C VAL A 184 7.40 17.95 -5.32
N PRO A 185 7.51 19.29 -5.27
CA PRO A 185 7.46 20.03 -4.02
C PRO A 185 6.15 19.81 -3.26
N VAL A 186 6.21 19.82 -1.95
CA VAL A 186 5.01 19.69 -1.11
C VAL A 186 4.17 20.95 -1.15
N ASN A 187 2.84 20.78 -1.18
CA ASN A 187 1.87 21.85 -1.09
C ASN A 187 0.79 21.45 -0.08
N LYS A 188 0.60 22.27 0.96
CA LYS A 188 -0.36 22.05 2.04
C LYS A 188 -1.80 21.94 1.53
N ASP A 189 -2.14 22.65 0.46
CA ASP A 189 -3.50 22.66 -0.08
C ASP A 189 -3.79 21.42 -0.93
N LEU A 190 -2.78 20.79 -1.49
CA LEU A 190 -2.90 19.63 -2.36
C LEU A 190 -2.74 18.31 -1.59
N LEU A 191 -1.73 18.18 -0.76
CA LEU A 191 -1.43 16.93 -0.06
C LEU A 191 -2.39 16.73 1.12
N LYS A 192 -3.36 15.83 0.97
CA LYS A 192 -4.41 15.55 1.96
C LYS A 192 -4.43 14.09 2.46
N GLY A 193 -3.83 13.17 1.70
CA GLY A 193 -3.78 11.75 2.05
C GLY A 193 -2.72 11.43 3.13
N ASN A 194 -2.85 10.25 3.71
CA ASN A 194 -1.86 9.72 4.65
C ASN A 194 -0.68 9.09 3.88
N ILE A 195 0.53 9.21 4.39
CA ILE A 195 1.74 8.72 3.72
C ILE A 195 2.47 7.73 4.63
N LEU A 196 2.84 6.57 4.08
CA LEU A 196 3.82 5.66 4.67
C LEU A 196 5.02 5.55 3.73
N VAL A 197 6.22 5.79 4.26
CA VAL A 197 7.48 5.54 3.55
C VAL A 197 8.19 4.37 4.22
N CYS A 198 8.48 3.34 3.43
CA CYS A 198 9.24 2.16 3.80
C CYS A 198 10.62 2.23 3.14
N HIS A 199 11.64 2.68 3.90
CA HIS A 199 12.97 3.00 3.41
C HIS A 199 14.02 1.98 3.88
N GLY A 200 14.88 1.50 2.98
CA GLY A 200 16.04 0.71 3.37
C GLY A 200 17.11 1.58 4.03
N ALA A 201 17.54 1.25 5.25
CA ALA A 201 18.51 2.07 5.97
C ALA A 201 19.88 2.18 5.26
N GLU A 202 20.19 1.23 4.38
CA GLU A 202 21.43 1.16 3.61
C GLU A 202 21.21 1.43 2.11
N ASP A 203 20.07 2.05 1.76
CA ASP A 203 19.73 2.44 0.39
C ASP A 203 20.70 3.51 -0.12
N LYS A 204 21.46 3.18 -1.16
CA LYS A 204 22.45 4.09 -1.75
C LYS A 204 21.88 5.02 -2.82
N PHE A 205 20.63 4.82 -3.24
CA PHE A 205 19.94 5.70 -4.18
C PHE A 205 19.21 6.84 -3.48
N VAL A 206 19.05 6.78 -2.16
CA VAL A 206 18.40 7.82 -1.35
C VAL A 206 19.33 8.19 -0.20
N SER A 207 19.94 9.35 -0.28
CA SER A 207 20.91 9.82 0.71
C SER A 207 20.25 10.25 2.03
N ALA A 208 21.00 10.22 3.13
CA ALA A 208 20.55 10.74 4.43
C ALA A 208 20.12 12.23 4.35
N LYS A 209 20.74 13.02 3.45
CA LYS A 209 20.36 14.42 3.21
C LYS A 209 18.97 14.53 2.59
N GLU A 210 18.64 13.65 1.64
CA GLU A 210 17.32 13.60 1.03
C GLU A 210 16.25 13.15 2.03
N VAL A 211 16.56 12.17 2.89
CA VAL A 211 15.69 11.76 3.99
C VAL A 211 15.40 12.92 4.94
N ALA A 212 16.42 13.66 5.33
CA ALA A 212 16.26 14.83 6.21
C ALA A 212 15.43 15.94 5.53
N LEU A 213 15.67 16.18 4.23
CA LEU A 213 14.91 17.16 3.44
C LEU A 213 13.43 16.75 3.32
N PHE A 214 13.14 15.48 3.00
CA PHE A 214 11.77 14.96 2.94
C PHE A 214 11.03 15.20 4.26
N LYS A 215 11.60 14.77 5.37
CA LYS A 215 10.99 14.98 6.70
C LYS A 215 10.72 16.45 6.98
N LYS A 216 11.72 17.31 6.74
CA LYS A 216 11.56 18.76 6.90
C LYS A 216 10.43 19.35 6.04
N GLN A 217 10.29 18.88 4.80
CA GLN A 217 9.22 19.31 3.90
C GLN A 217 7.84 18.87 4.41
N MET A 218 7.71 17.61 4.82
CA MET A 218 6.44 17.09 5.35
C MET A 218 6.04 17.79 6.66
N ASP A 219 7.00 18.00 7.57
CA ASP A 219 6.78 18.71 8.84
C ASP A 219 6.36 20.17 8.60
N SER A 220 6.93 20.85 7.59
CA SER A 220 6.63 22.24 7.30
C SER A 220 5.18 22.52 6.91
N ILE A 221 4.47 21.51 6.43
CA ILE A 221 3.05 21.59 6.05
C ILE A 221 2.12 20.81 7.00
N ASN A 222 2.67 20.25 8.09
CA ASN A 222 1.96 19.32 8.99
C ASN A 222 1.31 18.15 8.24
N ALA A 223 2.02 17.53 7.31
CA ALA A 223 1.52 16.37 6.57
C ALA A 223 1.35 15.16 7.51
N ALA A 224 0.32 14.37 7.25
CA ALA A 224 0.13 13.09 7.94
C ALA A 224 1.04 12.02 7.31
N TYR A 225 2.20 11.76 7.91
CA TYR A 225 3.12 10.76 7.39
C TYR A 225 3.78 9.91 8.47
N VAL A 226 4.17 8.70 8.08
CA VAL A 226 5.01 7.78 8.85
C VAL A 226 6.23 7.44 7.99
N PHE A 227 7.42 7.56 8.56
CA PHE A 227 8.68 7.18 7.90
C PHE A 227 9.32 6.02 8.67
N LYS A 228 9.39 4.85 8.03
CA LYS A 228 10.02 3.64 8.57
C LYS A 228 11.34 3.38 7.85
N SER A 229 12.39 3.14 8.62
CA SER A 229 13.70 2.76 8.08
C SER A 229 14.05 1.36 8.58
N TYR A 230 14.40 0.46 7.66
CA TYR A 230 14.64 -0.95 7.95
C TYR A 230 16.16 -1.22 7.96
N PRO A 231 16.76 -1.57 9.12
CA PRO A 231 18.20 -1.84 9.23
C PRO A 231 18.63 -2.97 8.31
N GLY A 232 19.81 -2.85 7.70
CA GLY A 232 20.38 -3.85 6.81
C GLY A 232 19.69 -3.99 5.45
N ALA A 233 18.68 -3.19 5.17
CA ALA A 233 17.98 -3.20 3.90
C ALA A 233 18.56 -2.17 2.94
N THR A 234 18.86 -2.60 1.72
CA THR A 234 19.28 -1.74 0.60
C THR A 234 18.08 -1.31 -0.24
N HIS A 235 18.30 -0.71 -1.41
CA HIS A 235 17.24 -0.47 -2.39
C HIS A 235 16.64 -1.79 -2.91
N ALA A 236 15.39 -1.80 -3.33
CA ALA A 236 14.63 -2.96 -3.82
C ALA A 236 14.53 -4.14 -2.83
N PHE A 237 14.66 -3.89 -1.52
CA PHE A 237 14.67 -4.91 -0.47
C PHE A 237 13.42 -5.79 -0.43
N THR A 238 12.33 -5.38 -1.06
CA THR A 238 11.06 -6.14 -1.12
C THR A 238 11.00 -7.12 -2.28
N ASN A 239 11.91 -7.04 -3.27
CA ASN A 239 11.86 -7.88 -4.46
C ASN A 239 12.80 -9.09 -4.30
N PRO A 240 12.27 -10.34 -4.29
CA PRO A 240 13.09 -11.55 -4.13
C PRO A 240 14.19 -11.72 -5.17
N ASP A 241 14.01 -11.15 -6.38
CA ASP A 241 15.00 -11.23 -7.46
C ASP A 241 16.07 -10.11 -7.39
N ALA A 242 15.94 -9.17 -6.42
CA ALA A 242 16.83 -8.00 -6.35
C ALA A 242 18.31 -8.37 -6.18
N THR A 243 18.63 -9.36 -5.34
CA THR A 243 20.02 -9.79 -5.13
C THR A 243 20.65 -10.29 -6.43
N LYS A 244 19.98 -11.22 -7.14
CA LYS A 244 20.45 -11.76 -8.41
C LYS A 244 20.58 -10.67 -9.48
N THR A 245 19.63 -9.73 -9.52
CA THR A 245 19.64 -8.59 -10.43
C THR A 245 20.79 -7.63 -10.11
N GLY A 246 21.02 -7.35 -8.82
CA GLY A 246 22.12 -6.53 -8.34
C GLY A 246 23.48 -7.09 -8.73
N GLU A 247 23.69 -8.39 -8.55
CA GLU A 247 24.90 -9.09 -8.97
C GLU A 247 25.08 -9.05 -10.47
N LYS A 248 24.04 -9.38 -11.25
CA LYS A 248 24.08 -9.43 -12.71
C LYS A 248 24.50 -8.09 -13.34
N PHE A 249 24.01 -6.98 -12.80
CA PHE A 249 24.22 -5.66 -13.38
C PHE A 249 25.16 -4.76 -12.58
N SER A 250 25.75 -5.28 -11.50
CA SER A 250 26.64 -4.52 -10.60
C SER A 250 25.97 -3.25 -10.04
N ILE A 251 24.69 -3.33 -9.65
CA ILE A 251 23.94 -2.25 -9.03
C ILE A 251 23.66 -2.57 -7.55
N PRO A 252 23.66 -1.57 -6.65
CA PRO A 252 23.61 -1.78 -5.20
C PRO A 252 22.17 -2.04 -4.70
N ILE A 253 21.56 -3.13 -5.15
CA ILE A 253 20.24 -3.61 -4.75
C ILE A 253 20.32 -5.03 -4.22
N ALA A 254 19.53 -5.36 -3.19
CA ALA A 254 19.45 -6.72 -2.67
C ALA A 254 18.11 -6.95 -1.96
N TYR A 255 17.61 -8.19 -2.02
CA TYR A 255 16.46 -8.63 -1.26
C TYR A 255 16.82 -8.77 0.23
N ASN A 256 15.89 -8.34 1.09
CA ASN A 256 15.99 -8.57 2.52
C ASN A 256 14.64 -9.08 3.05
N ALA A 257 14.54 -10.36 3.31
CA ALA A 257 13.30 -11.02 3.70
C ALA A 257 12.68 -10.46 5.00
N ALA A 258 13.53 -10.09 5.97
CA ALA A 258 13.06 -9.51 7.23
C ALA A 258 12.44 -8.12 7.00
N ALA A 259 13.11 -7.27 6.21
CA ALA A 259 12.62 -5.94 5.88
C ALA A 259 11.38 -6.00 4.97
N ASP A 260 11.31 -6.93 4.00
CA ASP A 260 10.13 -7.17 3.18
C ASP A 260 8.92 -7.52 4.05
N THR A 261 9.07 -8.51 4.94
CA THR A 261 8.00 -8.92 5.87
C THR A 261 7.59 -7.79 6.80
N ALA A 262 8.55 -7.07 7.38
CA ALA A 262 8.27 -5.98 8.31
C ALA A 262 7.53 -4.82 7.60
N SER A 263 7.99 -4.41 6.42
CA SER A 263 7.37 -3.32 5.66
C SER A 263 5.97 -3.66 5.16
N TRP A 264 5.74 -4.91 4.76
CA TRP A 264 4.42 -5.41 4.40
C TRP A 264 3.46 -5.40 5.59
N ASN A 265 3.91 -5.79 6.77
CA ASN A 265 3.12 -5.73 8.01
C ASN A 265 2.84 -4.27 8.43
N ASP A 266 3.81 -3.38 8.31
CA ASP A 266 3.62 -1.94 8.57
C ASP A 266 2.56 -1.35 7.60
N MET A 267 2.58 -1.71 6.32
CA MET A 267 1.55 -1.32 5.35
C MET A 267 0.16 -1.86 5.75
N LYS A 268 0.04 -3.14 6.13
CA LYS A 268 -1.24 -3.72 6.59
C LYS A 268 -1.79 -2.98 7.80
N ALA A 269 -0.96 -2.72 8.79
CA ALA A 269 -1.35 -1.97 9.98
C ALA A 269 -1.78 -0.53 9.63
N PHE A 270 -1.04 0.13 8.73
CA PHE A 270 -1.36 1.46 8.24
C PHE A 270 -2.71 1.50 7.51
N PHE A 271 -2.97 0.58 6.60
CA PHE A 271 -4.25 0.48 5.91
C PHE A 271 -5.41 0.14 6.86
N GLY A 272 -5.19 -0.68 7.88
CA GLY A 272 -6.18 -0.96 8.92
C GLY A 272 -6.59 0.28 9.73
N ILE A 273 -5.80 1.35 9.71
CA ILE A 273 -6.14 2.64 10.33
C ILE A 273 -6.86 3.54 9.33
N VAL A 274 -6.38 3.58 8.08
CA VAL A 274 -6.82 4.55 7.07
C VAL A 274 -8.16 4.18 6.42
N PHE A 275 -8.45 2.90 6.28
CA PHE A 275 -9.68 2.37 5.66
C PHE A 275 -10.79 2.05 6.69
N LYS A 276 -10.79 2.74 7.78
CA LYS A 276 -11.88 2.66 8.80
C LYS A 276 -13.07 3.49 8.40
#